data_a51e139dbf57eeb9ea32c6f6722b63ac
#
_entry.id   a51e139dbf57eeb9ea32c6f6722b63ac
#
_cell.length_a   1.000
_cell.length_b   1.000
_cell.length_c   1.000
_cell.angle_alpha   90.00
_cell.angle_beta   90.00
_cell.angle_gamma   90.00
#
_symmetry.space_group_name_H-M   'P 1'
#
loop_
_entity.id
_entity.type
_entity.pdbx_description
1 polymer ?
#
loop_
_entity_poly.entity_id
_entity_poly.type
_entity_poly.pdbx_seq_one_letter_code
_entity_poly.pdbx_strand_id
1 'polypeptide(L)'
;MGYEFGLAKRIYGVVPGVVMDNKHPEGAYRVKVKFPWIRSTEAGDDADYESSWARIASQMAGGGRGFYSLPEVGDEVVVSFVHGDIRYPVVLGAVWNDQDKMPVGGKAPKASTDPLGNDLGITNAAKDNKEASGKNNARFFISRAGSTLLFDDTDGKEKISLFTKKGSMLNINDEKDVIAIYDHTKEVYLCLDAKNKKITMETKNGDILVYAKKGKFYLEAKDIITKASGKQDHKADGKWKQQSGGTMDLQSGGTMTLKGGPKIELNP
;
A
#
# COMPACT_ATOMS: atom_id res chain seq x y z
N MET A 1 -6.59 44.20 10.78
CA MET A 1 -5.68 44.78 11.80
C MET A 1 -4.40 43.95 11.75
N GLY A 2 -3.40 44.40 10.98
CA GLY A 2 -2.11 43.72 10.87
C GLY A 2 -1.25 44.06 12.08
N TYR A 3 -0.67 43.04 12.67
CA TYR A 3 0.31 43.26 13.74
C TYR A 3 1.68 43.48 13.09
N GLU A 4 2.25 44.66 13.21
CA GLU A 4 3.65 44.93 12.95
C GLU A 4 4.50 44.26 14.04
N PHE A 5 5.15 43.15 13.69
CA PHE A 5 6.13 42.52 14.57
C PHE A 5 7.54 43.02 14.21
N GLY A 6 8.01 44.04 14.92
CA GLY A 6 9.44 44.31 14.91
C GLY A 6 10.21 43.09 15.47
N LEU A 7 11.46 42.88 15.05
CA LEU A 7 12.38 41.78 15.42
C LEU A 7 12.54 41.51 16.95
N ALA A 8 11.95 42.34 17.81
CA ALA A 8 12.00 42.23 19.28
C ALA A 8 10.82 41.47 19.92
N LYS A 9 9.75 41.14 19.18
CA LYS A 9 8.61 40.40 19.74
C LYS A 9 8.75 38.90 19.51
N ARG A 10 8.76 38.17 20.62
CA ARG A 10 8.76 36.69 20.59
C ARG A 10 7.35 36.17 20.45
N ILE A 11 7.19 35.09 19.65
CA ILE A 11 5.93 34.38 19.44
C ILE A 11 6.01 33.07 20.22
N TYR A 12 5.31 33.02 21.35
CA TYR A 12 5.16 31.80 22.14
C TYR A 12 3.84 31.15 21.79
N GLY A 13 3.87 29.80 21.68
CA GLY A 13 2.73 29.01 21.26
C GLY A 13 2.87 28.51 19.82
N VAL A 14 1.74 28.16 19.22
CA VAL A 14 1.66 27.65 17.86
C VAL A 14 0.88 28.58 16.95
N VAL A 15 1.24 28.62 15.69
CA VAL A 15 0.63 29.50 14.69
C VAL A 15 0.38 28.76 13.38
N PRO A 16 -0.66 29.12 12.62
CA PRO A 16 -0.86 28.57 11.29
C PRO A 16 0.09 29.22 10.28
N GLY A 17 0.49 28.43 9.27
CA GLY A 17 1.25 28.88 8.12
C GLY A 17 0.95 28.02 6.91
N VAL A 18 1.33 28.48 5.72
CA VAL A 18 1.13 27.78 4.45
C VAL A 18 2.49 27.44 3.86
N VAL A 19 2.69 26.21 3.44
CA VAL A 19 3.93 25.76 2.79
C VAL A 19 4.09 26.43 1.43
N MET A 20 5.21 27.11 1.23
CA MET A 20 5.53 27.80 -0.02
C MET A 20 6.57 27.07 -0.87
N ASP A 21 7.51 26.40 -0.22
CA ASP A 21 8.56 25.65 -0.90
C ASP A 21 8.96 24.42 -0.08
N ASN A 22 9.06 23.29 -0.73
CA ASN A 22 9.49 22.02 -0.16
C ASN A 22 10.72 21.42 -0.88
N LYS A 23 11.38 22.21 -1.74
CA LYS A 23 12.56 21.81 -2.52
C LYS A 23 13.84 22.37 -1.90
N HIS A 24 14.22 21.82 -0.73
CA HIS A 24 15.46 22.26 -0.08
C HIS A 24 16.67 22.00 -0.99
N PRO A 25 17.57 22.98 -1.21
CA PRO A 25 18.70 22.87 -2.14
C PRO A 25 19.62 21.65 -1.86
N GLU A 26 19.82 21.33 -0.58
CA GLU A 26 20.65 20.18 -0.16
C GLU A 26 19.81 18.91 0.11
N GLY A 27 18.53 18.88 -0.27
CA GLY A 27 17.64 17.73 -0.04
C GLY A 27 17.30 17.47 1.43
N ALA A 28 17.45 18.45 2.32
CA ALA A 28 17.08 18.28 3.73
C ALA A 28 15.55 18.22 3.92
N TYR A 29 15.11 17.52 4.97
CA TYR A 29 13.70 17.40 5.38
C TYR A 29 13.22 18.70 6.01
N ARG A 30 12.99 19.73 5.17
CA ARG A 30 12.62 21.09 5.55
C ARG A 30 11.68 21.69 4.51
N VAL A 31 10.90 22.71 4.94
CA VAL A 31 10.01 23.51 4.09
C VAL A 31 10.17 24.99 4.39
N LYS A 32 9.81 25.86 3.44
CA LYS A 32 9.55 27.28 3.70
C LYS A 32 8.07 27.47 3.92
N VAL A 33 7.74 28.30 4.91
CA VAL A 33 6.36 28.56 5.32
C VAL A 33 6.08 30.04 5.24
N LYS A 34 4.95 30.40 4.64
CA LYS A 34 4.40 31.76 4.62
C LYS A 34 3.41 31.94 5.76
N PHE A 35 3.45 33.09 6.39
CA PHE A 35 2.55 33.48 7.48
C PHE A 35 1.67 34.65 7.04
N PRO A 36 0.43 34.43 6.54
CA PRO A 36 -0.44 35.49 5.99
C PRO A 36 -0.86 36.57 7.00
N TRP A 37 -0.67 36.29 8.28
CA TRP A 37 -1.00 37.21 9.40
C TRP A 37 0.19 38.06 9.87
N ILE A 38 1.39 37.86 9.27
CA ILE A 38 2.59 38.69 9.51
C ILE A 38 2.94 39.42 8.22
N ARG A 39 3.12 40.72 8.30
CA ARG A 39 3.65 41.53 7.19
C ARG A 39 5.18 41.59 7.25
N SER A 40 5.82 41.46 6.13
CA SER A 40 7.27 41.64 5.98
C SER A 40 7.61 43.10 5.86
N THR A 41 8.48 43.59 6.72
CA THR A 41 9.00 44.96 6.62
C THR A 41 10.13 45.09 5.59
N GLU A 42 10.67 43.99 5.08
CA GLU A 42 11.80 43.99 4.16
C GLU A 42 11.40 43.85 2.68
N ALA A 43 10.20 43.34 2.38
CA ALA A 43 9.75 43.03 1.01
C ALA A 43 8.75 44.05 0.43
N GLY A 44 8.54 45.20 1.06
CA GLY A 44 7.54 46.21 0.67
C GLY A 44 6.21 46.03 1.41
N ASP A 45 5.39 47.07 1.44
CA ASP A 45 4.26 47.24 2.36
C ASP A 45 3.13 46.19 2.33
N ASP A 46 3.16 45.20 1.36
CA ASP A 46 2.08 44.22 1.18
C ASP A 46 2.53 42.75 1.11
N ALA A 47 3.80 42.42 1.33
CA ALA A 47 4.27 41.06 1.25
C ALA A 47 4.09 40.29 2.59
N ASP A 48 3.55 39.07 2.51
CA ASP A 48 3.49 38.17 3.65
C ASP A 48 4.91 37.71 4.06
N TYR A 49 5.15 37.55 5.36
CA TYR A 49 6.43 37.07 5.87
C TYR A 49 6.67 35.59 5.49
N GLU A 50 7.82 35.32 4.85
CA GLU A 50 8.30 33.96 4.57
C GLU A 50 9.40 33.54 5.55
N SER A 51 9.32 32.30 6.01
CA SER A 51 10.32 31.76 6.95
C SER A 51 11.63 31.39 6.26
N SER A 52 12.69 31.25 7.03
CA SER A 52 13.81 30.37 6.70
C SER A 52 13.35 28.91 6.54
N TRP A 53 14.26 28.01 6.11
CA TRP A 53 13.96 26.57 6.01
C TRP A 53 13.61 25.95 7.38
N ALA A 54 12.31 25.78 7.61
CA ALA A 54 11.75 25.20 8.82
C ALA A 54 12.04 23.70 8.92
N ARG A 55 12.48 23.23 10.07
CA ARG A 55 12.52 21.80 10.39
C ARG A 55 11.09 21.29 10.58
N ILE A 56 10.89 20.00 10.29
CA ILE A 56 9.59 19.34 10.47
C ILE A 56 9.72 18.33 11.60
N ALA A 57 8.84 18.41 12.59
CA ALA A 57 8.73 17.38 13.60
C ALA A 57 8.21 16.09 12.97
N SER A 58 8.77 14.96 13.34
CA SER A 58 8.36 13.64 12.89
C SER A 58 8.09 12.77 14.12
N GLN A 59 7.13 11.85 14.01
CA GLN A 59 6.84 10.89 15.08
C GLN A 59 8.03 9.98 15.40
N MET A 60 8.89 9.72 14.41
CA MET A 60 10.14 8.99 14.57
C MET A 60 11.20 9.58 13.66
N ALA A 61 12.37 9.94 14.20
CA ALA A 61 13.53 10.43 13.45
C ALA A 61 14.82 9.89 14.05
N GLY A 62 15.72 9.34 13.22
CA GLY A 62 17.02 8.82 13.65
C GLY A 62 17.92 8.55 12.44
N GLY A 63 19.16 8.16 12.68
CA GLY A 63 20.10 7.83 11.61
C GLY A 63 19.58 6.71 10.72
N GLY A 64 19.29 7.00 9.45
CA GLY A 64 18.79 6.05 8.45
C GLY A 64 17.40 5.47 8.72
N ARG A 65 16.62 6.01 9.66
CA ARG A 65 15.27 5.56 9.99
C ARG A 65 14.35 6.71 10.40
N GLY A 66 13.06 6.57 10.19
CA GLY A 66 12.07 7.56 10.59
C GLY A 66 10.76 7.45 9.83
N PHE A 67 9.81 8.30 10.22
CA PHE A 67 8.59 8.52 9.46
C PHE A 67 8.83 9.73 8.54
N TYR A 68 8.71 9.51 7.24
CA TYR A 68 8.94 10.53 6.22
C TYR A 68 7.60 10.89 5.56
N SER A 69 7.14 12.12 5.79
CA SER A 69 5.97 12.72 5.14
C SER A 69 6.23 14.21 4.98
N LEU A 70 6.81 14.59 3.84
CA LEU A 70 7.12 15.98 3.53
C LEU A 70 5.82 16.71 3.16
N PRO A 71 5.45 17.81 3.82
CA PRO A 71 4.32 18.64 3.42
C PRO A 71 4.46 19.15 1.98
N GLU A 72 3.34 19.27 1.29
CA GLU A 72 3.33 19.78 -0.07
C GLU A 72 3.13 21.30 -0.09
N VAL A 73 3.51 21.92 -1.21
CA VAL A 73 3.25 23.36 -1.41
C VAL A 73 1.75 23.60 -1.43
N GLY A 74 1.29 24.52 -0.60
CA GLY A 74 -0.12 24.82 -0.37
C GLY A 74 -0.69 24.23 0.91
N ASP A 75 -0.07 23.18 1.49
CA ASP A 75 -0.54 22.60 2.74
C ASP A 75 -0.53 23.63 3.88
N GLU A 76 -1.59 23.65 4.68
CA GLU A 76 -1.64 24.40 5.92
C GLU A 76 -0.95 23.61 7.03
N VAL A 77 -0.04 24.27 7.73
CA VAL A 77 0.79 23.68 8.79
C VAL A 77 0.72 24.45 10.08
N VAL A 78 0.88 23.74 11.19
CA VAL A 78 1.04 24.32 12.52
C VAL A 78 2.52 24.48 12.81
N VAL A 79 2.95 25.69 13.15
CA VAL A 79 4.34 26.06 13.36
C VAL A 79 4.55 26.58 14.78
N SER A 80 5.64 26.20 15.40
CA SER A 80 6.18 26.80 16.62
C SER A 80 7.57 27.36 16.36
N PHE A 81 8.02 28.28 17.19
CA PHE A 81 9.34 28.92 17.09
C PHE A 81 10.20 28.56 18.27
N VAL A 82 11.46 28.18 18.05
CA VAL A 82 12.40 27.84 19.11
C VAL A 82 12.63 29.08 20.00
N HIS A 83 12.30 28.97 21.27
CA HIS A 83 12.31 30.08 22.23
C HIS A 83 11.50 31.32 21.78
N GLY A 84 10.47 31.10 20.93
CA GLY A 84 9.64 32.17 20.38
C GLY A 84 10.29 33.02 19.28
N ASP A 85 11.49 32.66 18.84
CA ASP A 85 12.24 33.42 17.82
C ASP A 85 11.79 32.97 16.40
N ILE A 86 11.17 33.93 15.70
CA ILE A 86 10.61 33.70 14.33
C ILE A 86 11.65 33.18 13.32
N ARG A 87 12.92 33.40 13.56
CA ARG A 87 14.02 32.92 12.71
C ARG A 87 14.23 31.39 12.76
N TYR A 88 13.69 30.73 13.79
CA TYR A 88 13.87 29.30 14.03
C TYR A 88 12.54 28.55 14.04
N PRO A 89 11.83 28.47 12.91
CA PRO A 89 10.54 27.78 12.82
C PRO A 89 10.70 26.27 12.88
N VAL A 90 9.70 25.60 13.48
CA VAL A 90 9.54 24.16 13.51
C VAL A 90 8.10 23.85 13.16
N VAL A 91 7.87 23.16 12.05
CA VAL A 91 6.56 22.63 11.66
C VAL A 91 6.25 21.43 12.56
N LEU A 92 5.12 21.45 13.24
CA LEU A 92 4.66 20.42 14.16
C LEU A 92 3.77 19.38 13.46
N GLY A 93 3.06 19.77 12.40
CA GLY A 93 2.17 18.93 11.62
C GLY A 93 1.36 19.74 10.62
N ALA A 94 0.57 19.06 9.79
CA ALA A 94 -0.38 19.66 8.88
C ALA A 94 -1.80 19.61 9.48
N VAL A 95 -2.68 20.51 9.04
CA VAL A 95 -4.09 20.57 9.43
C VAL A 95 -4.96 20.67 8.20
N TRP A 96 -6.14 20.06 8.25
CA TRP A 96 -7.16 20.25 7.23
C TRP A 96 -7.93 21.54 7.48
N ASN A 97 -8.41 22.14 6.42
CA ASN A 97 -9.17 23.39 6.45
C ASN A 97 -10.39 23.32 5.52
N ASP A 98 -11.07 24.45 5.30
CA ASP A 98 -12.26 24.49 4.46
C ASP A 98 -11.98 24.25 2.96
N GLN A 99 -10.76 24.50 2.49
CA GLN A 99 -10.31 24.23 1.11
C GLN A 99 -9.75 22.81 1.00
N ASP A 100 -8.79 22.44 1.87
CA ASP A 100 -8.15 21.14 1.91
C ASP A 100 -8.84 20.25 2.94
N LYS A 101 -9.94 19.65 2.52
CA LYS A 101 -10.78 18.82 3.38
C LYS A 101 -10.13 17.47 3.69
N MET A 102 -10.42 16.98 4.87
CA MET A 102 -10.08 15.62 5.27
C MET A 102 -10.50 14.62 4.17
N PRO A 103 -9.62 13.69 3.78
CA PRO A 103 -9.97 12.67 2.83
C PRO A 103 -11.14 11.83 3.37
N VAL A 104 -12.24 11.85 2.63
CA VAL A 104 -13.44 11.06 2.92
C VAL A 104 -13.12 9.63 2.52
N GLY A 105 -12.62 8.83 3.45
CA GLY A 105 -12.18 7.45 3.32
C GLY A 105 -11.80 7.06 1.90
N GLY A 106 -10.63 6.58 1.66
CA GLY A 106 -10.11 6.41 0.30
C GLY A 106 -11.21 5.91 -0.60
N LYS A 107 -11.44 6.57 -1.74
CA LYS A 107 -12.41 6.07 -2.71
C LYS A 107 -12.02 4.63 -2.99
N ALA A 108 -12.74 3.70 -2.37
CA ALA A 108 -12.58 2.29 -2.68
C ALA A 108 -12.50 2.16 -4.20
N PRO A 109 -11.56 1.41 -4.75
CA PRO A 109 -11.59 1.12 -6.16
C PRO A 109 -13.02 0.68 -6.50
N LYS A 110 -13.57 1.10 -7.66
CA LYS A 110 -14.95 0.80 -8.09
C LYS A 110 -15.35 -0.68 -7.99
N ALA A 111 -14.39 -1.55 -7.82
CA ALA A 111 -14.59 -2.97 -7.59
C ALA A 111 -14.54 -3.24 -6.09
N SER A 112 -15.67 -3.31 -5.46
CA SER A 112 -15.84 -3.63 -4.04
C SER A 112 -15.75 -5.12 -3.71
N THR A 113 -15.34 -5.97 -4.64
CA THR A 113 -15.23 -7.42 -4.43
C THR A 113 -13.83 -7.94 -4.70
N ASP A 114 -13.41 -8.97 -3.96
CA ASP A 114 -12.19 -9.72 -4.25
C ASP A 114 -12.37 -10.64 -5.48
N PRO A 115 -11.33 -11.34 -5.96
CA PRO A 115 -11.45 -12.29 -7.07
C PRO A 115 -12.42 -13.45 -6.83
N LEU A 116 -12.73 -13.77 -5.58
CA LEU A 116 -13.71 -14.79 -5.19
C LEU A 116 -15.16 -14.26 -5.14
N GLY A 117 -15.35 -12.95 -5.40
CA GLY A 117 -16.67 -12.30 -5.36
C GLY A 117 -17.11 -11.83 -3.97
N ASN A 118 -16.23 -11.91 -2.95
CA ASN A 118 -16.54 -11.40 -1.62
C ASN A 118 -16.53 -9.86 -1.63
N ASP A 119 -17.55 -9.26 -1.02
CA ASP A 119 -17.58 -7.81 -0.81
C ASP A 119 -16.41 -7.40 0.11
N LEU A 120 -15.59 -6.49 -0.36
CA LEU A 120 -14.47 -5.96 0.42
C LEU A 120 -14.94 -4.99 1.51
N GLY A 121 -16.19 -4.51 1.42
CA GLY A 121 -16.80 -3.64 2.42
C GLY A 121 -15.93 -2.46 2.81
N ILE A 122 -15.15 -1.89 1.87
CA ILE A 122 -14.34 -0.71 2.13
C ILE A 122 -15.29 0.44 2.39
N THR A 123 -15.57 0.66 3.66
CA THR A 123 -16.49 1.69 4.13
C THR A 123 -15.88 3.07 3.98
N ASN A 124 -16.73 4.04 3.76
CA ASN A 124 -16.35 5.44 3.70
C ASN A 124 -16.07 5.94 5.13
N ALA A 125 -14.78 6.06 5.50
CA ALA A 125 -14.36 6.47 6.85
C ALA A 125 -14.99 7.80 7.33
N ALA A 126 -15.33 8.71 6.42
CA ALA A 126 -16.00 9.95 6.80
C ALA A 126 -17.46 9.75 7.21
N LYS A 127 -18.06 8.61 6.90
CA LYS A 127 -19.40 8.29 7.36
C LYS A 127 -19.43 8.07 8.87
N ASP A 128 -18.39 7.41 9.40
CA ASP A 128 -18.27 7.11 10.83
C ASP A 128 -18.16 8.34 11.71
N ASN A 129 -17.48 9.40 11.23
CA ASN A 129 -17.34 10.65 11.99
C ASN A 129 -18.66 11.44 12.10
N LYS A 130 -19.64 11.15 11.25
CA LYS A 130 -20.97 11.80 11.24
C LYS A 130 -22.03 10.98 11.97
N GLU A 131 -21.75 9.75 12.30
CA GLU A 131 -22.72 8.91 13.00
C GLU A 131 -22.69 9.21 14.50
N ALA A 132 -23.86 9.35 15.10
CA ALA A 132 -24.06 9.66 16.51
C ALA A 132 -23.52 8.58 17.48
N SER A 133 -23.06 7.45 16.96
CA SER A 133 -22.47 6.35 17.75
C SER A 133 -21.09 6.69 18.34
N GLY A 134 -20.39 7.72 17.82
CA GLY A 134 -19.03 8.07 18.23
C GLY A 134 -17.98 6.98 17.92
N LYS A 135 -18.34 5.93 17.19
CA LYS A 135 -17.42 4.87 16.80
C LYS A 135 -16.64 5.30 15.57
N ASN A 136 -15.32 5.39 15.69
CA ASN A 136 -14.40 5.59 14.57
C ASN A 136 -13.78 4.25 14.20
N ASN A 137 -14.37 3.53 13.27
CA ASN A 137 -13.93 2.20 12.87
C ASN A 137 -12.81 2.23 11.81
N ALA A 138 -12.59 3.36 11.13
CA ALA A 138 -11.59 3.43 10.06
C ALA A 138 -10.39 4.28 10.44
N ARG A 139 -9.19 3.74 10.22
CA ARG A 139 -7.90 4.44 10.28
C ARG A 139 -7.17 4.20 8.98
N PHE A 140 -6.61 5.26 8.38
CA PHE A 140 -5.97 5.11 7.08
C PHE A 140 -4.88 6.14 6.83
N PHE A 141 -3.95 5.74 5.96
CA PHE A 141 -3.02 6.64 5.29
C PHE A 141 -3.35 6.64 3.81
N ILE A 142 -3.50 7.82 3.23
CA ILE A 142 -3.77 7.98 1.80
C ILE A 142 -2.73 8.90 1.18
N SER A 143 -2.12 8.44 0.10
CA SER A 143 -1.17 9.25 -0.67
C SER A 143 -1.90 10.23 -1.58
N ARG A 144 -1.21 11.28 -2.05
CA ARG A 144 -1.73 12.23 -3.02
C ARG A 144 -2.32 11.55 -4.27
N ALA A 145 -1.73 10.45 -4.72
CA ALA A 145 -2.22 9.66 -5.85
C ALA A 145 -3.44 8.79 -5.51
N GLY A 146 -3.83 8.67 -4.21
CA GLY A 146 -4.96 7.86 -3.76
C GLY A 146 -4.62 6.42 -3.43
N SER A 147 -3.32 6.05 -3.33
CA SER A 147 -2.94 4.74 -2.76
C SER A 147 -3.13 4.78 -1.25
N THR A 148 -3.72 3.73 -0.69
CA THR A 148 -4.24 3.74 0.68
C THR A 148 -3.82 2.50 1.46
N LEU A 149 -3.44 2.71 2.73
CA LEU A 149 -3.40 1.67 3.77
C LEU A 149 -4.57 1.95 4.71
N LEU A 150 -5.47 0.99 4.84
CA LEU A 150 -6.69 1.10 5.63
C LEU A 150 -6.76 -0.01 6.67
N PHE A 151 -7.10 0.36 7.90
CA PHE A 151 -7.57 -0.51 8.96
C PHE A 151 -9.05 -0.24 9.18
N ASP A 152 -9.87 -1.27 9.10
CA ASP A 152 -11.31 -1.22 9.38
C ASP A 152 -11.58 -2.07 10.62
N ASP A 153 -11.89 -1.40 11.73
CA ASP A 153 -12.16 -2.00 13.03
C ASP A 153 -13.67 -2.23 13.25
N THR A 154 -14.48 -2.33 12.19
CA THR A 154 -15.90 -2.62 12.30
C THR A 154 -16.11 -3.99 12.94
N ASP A 155 -16.78 -4.02 14.08
CA ASP A 155 -16.99 -5.20 14.90
C ASP A 155 -17.55 -6.40 14.09
N GLY A 156 -16.85 -7.52 14.13
CA GLY A 156 -17.12 -8.72 13.34
C GLY A 156 -16.91 -8.58 11.83
N LYS A 157 -16.24 -7.49 11.38
CA LYS A 157 -15.93 -7.21 9.96
C LYS A 157 -14.55 -6.58 9.78
N GLU A 158 -13.66 -6.89 10.69
CA GLU A 158 -12.32 -6.34 10.75
C GLU A 158 -11.54 -6.65 9.46
N LYS A 159 -10.79 -5.65 8.97
CA LYS A 159 -10.01 -5.77 7.74
C LYS A 159 -8.78 -4.91 7.75
N ILE A 160 -7.74 -5.40 7.09
CA ILE A 160 -6.57 -4.60 6.72
C ILE A 160 -6.47 -4.61 5.20
N SER A 161 -6.42 -3.44 4.57
CA SER A 161 -6.36 -3.31 3.12
C SER A 161 -5.25 -2.36 2.70
N LEU A 162 -4.38 -2.82 1.81
CA LEU A 162 -3.42 -1.99 1.10
C LEU A 162 -3.79 -1.99 -0.37
N PHE A 163 -4.12 -0.83 -0.94
CA PHE A 163 -4.54 -0.76 -2.33
C PHE A 163 -4.02 0.48 -3.06
N THR A 164 -3.85 0.33 -4.35
CA THR A 164 -3.44 1.42 -5.25
C THR A 164 -4.67 2.16 -5.79
N LYS A 165 -4.47 3.36 -6.32
CA LYS A 165 -5.52 4.12 -7.01
C LYS A 165 -6.25 3.30 -8.08
N LYS A 166 -5.56 2.40 -8.78
CA LYS A 166 -6.14 1.55 -9.83
C LYS A 166 -6.94 0.37 -9.25
N GLY A 167 -6.68 -0.04 -8.00
CA GLY A 167 -7.39 -1.14 -7.35
C GLY A 167 -6.61 -2.44 -7.22
N SER A 168 -5.31 -2.48 -7.55
CA SER A 168 -4.48 -3.61 -7.13
C SER A 168 -4.39 -3.63 -5.61
N MET A 169 -4.58 -4.79 -4.97
CA MET A 169 -4.84 -4.87 -3.54
C MET A 169 -4.18 -6.06 -2.87
N LEU A 170 -3.79 -5.83 -1.61
CA LEU A 170 -3.63 -6.85 -0.59
C LEU A 170 -4.72 -6.62 0.46
N ASN A 171 -5.52 -7.63 0.73
CA ASN A 171 -6.61 -7.58 1.69
C ASN A 171 -6.53 -8.75 2.67
N ILE A 172 -6.64 -8.45 3.95
CA ILE A 172 -6.82 -9.42 5.04
C ILE A 172 -8.22 -9.15 5.60
N ASN A 173 -9.09 -10.14 5.54
CA ASN A 173 -10.51 -9.99 5.85
C ASN A 173 -10.94 -11.06 6.86
N ASP A 174 -11.11 -10.67 8.11
CA ASP A 174 -11.46 -11.58 9.19
C ASP A 174 -12.93 -12.02 9.11
N GLU A 175 -13.84 -11.16 8.61
CA GLU A 175 -15.24 -11.56 8.40
C GLU A 175 -15.39 -12.75 7.45
N LYS A 176 -14.52 -12.85 6.46
CA LYS A 176 -14.57 -13.89 5.43
C LYS A 176 -13.54 -15.00 5.62
N ASP A 177 -12.61 -14.86 6.58
CA ASP A 177 -11.46 -15.74 6.76
C ASP A 177 -10.60 -15.83 5.48
N VAL A 178 -10.32 -14.68 4.83
CA VAL A 178 -9.64 -14.63 3.53
C VAL A 178 -8.45 -13.67 3.57
N ILE A 179 -7.32 -14.12 3.00
CA ILE A 179 -6.20 -13.25 2.63
C ILE A 179 -6.06 -13.29 1.11
N ALA A 180 -6.14 -12.13 0.44
CA ALA A 180 -6.09 -12.04 -1.01
C ALA A 180 -5.11 -10.98 -1.50
N ILE A 181 -4.34 -11.33 -2.54
CA ILE A 181 -3.48 -10.43 -3.30
C ILE A 181 -3.93 -10.49 -4.75
N TYR A 182 -4.28 -9.37 -5.35
CA TYR A 182 -4.75 -9.35 -6.73
C TYR A 182 -4.47 -8.02 -7.43
N ASP A 183 -4.38 -8.10 -8.73
CA ASP A 183 -4.29 -6.94 -9.58
C ASP A 183 -5.66 -6.25 -9.78
N HIS A 184 -5.66 -5.03 -10.30
CA HIS A 184 -6.87 -4.23 -10.50
C HIS A 184 -7.87 -4.84 -11.50
N THR A 185 -7.45 -5.76 -12.36
CA THR A 185 -8.32 -6.47 -13.31
C THR A 185 -8.95 -7.71 -12.68
N LYS A 186 -8.38 -8.21 -11.57
CA LYS A 186 -8.73 -9.47 -10.90
C LYS A 186 -8.53 -10.69 -11.80
N GLU A 187 -7.65 -10.57 -12.77
CA GLU A 187 -7.29 -11.66 -13.66
C GLU A 187 -6.10 -12.46 -13.14
N VAL A 188 -5.28 -11.84 -12.30
CA VAL A 188 -4.14 -12.47 -11.64
C VAL A 188 -4.28 -12.33 -10.15
N TYR A 189 -4.33 -13.44 -9.41
CA TYR A 189 -4.48 -13.41 -7.97
C TYR A 189 -3.91 -14.60 -7.22
N LEU A 190 -3.62 -14.37 -5.95
CA LEU A 190 -3.35 -15.38 -4.93
C LEU A 190 -4.37 -15.18 -3.79
N CYS A 191 -5.06 -16.25 -3.41
CA CYS A 191 -6.05 -16.22 -2.35
C CYS A 191 -5.85 -17.39 -1.39
N LEU A 192 -5.81 -17.06 -0.08
CA LEU A 192 -5.83 -18.02 1.01
C LEU A 192 -7.21 -17.93 1.65
N ASP A 193 -8.02 -18.96 1.47
CA ASP A 193 -9.39 -19.08 1.98
C ASP A 193 -9.39 -20.09 3.13
N ALA A 194 -9.28 -19.58 4.35
CA ALA A 194 -9.19 -20.42 5.56
C ALA A 194 -10.53 -21.13 5.82
N LYS A 195 -11.65 -20.48 5.53
CA LYS A 195 -12.99 -21.06 5.70
C LYS A 195 -13.16 -22.34 4.87
N ASN A 196 -12.73 -22.32 3.62
CA ASN A 196 -12.81 -23.46 2.72
C ASN A 196 -11.51 -24.30 2.69
N LYS A 197 -10.50 -23.97 3.52
CA LYS A 197 -9.19 -24.63 3.60
C LYS A 197 -8.52 -24.74 2.23
N LYS A 198 -8.52 -23.65 1.45
CA LYS A 198 -8.10 -23.64 0.07
C LYS A 198 -7.10 -22.51 -0.21
N ILE A 199 -6.06 -22.83 -0.97
CA ILE A 199 -5.16 -21.83 -1.57
C ILE A 199 -5.40 -21.85 -3.09
N THR A 200 -5.63 -20.68 -3.66
CA THR A 200 -5.82 -20.50 -5.10
C THR A 200 -4.77 -19.56 -5.65
N MET A 201 -4.06 -19.98 -6.68
CA MET A 201 -3.21 -19.13 -7.52
C MET A 201 -3.74 -19.23 -8.93
N GLU A 202 -4.13 -18.11 -9.51
CA GLU A 202 -4.80 -18.11 -10.82
C GLU A 202 -4.34 -16.92 -11.67
N THR A 203 -4.19 -17.18 -12.95
CA THR A 203 -4.17 -16.18 -14.02
C THR A 203 -5.17 -16.60 -15.09
N LYS A 204 -6.08 -15.68 -15.48
CA LYS A 204 -7.12 -16.00 -16.47
C LYS A 204 -6.58 -16.03 -17.90
N ASN A 205 -5.63 -15.14 -18.21
CA ASN A 205 -5.11 -14.94 -19.57
C ASN A 205 -3.58 -14.82 -19.58
N GLY A 206 -2.86 -15.63 -18.80
CA GLY A 206 -1.41 -15.53 -18.73
C GLY A 206 -0.75 -16.77 -18.15
N ASP A 207 0.53 -16.69 -17.85
CA ASP A 207 1.34 -17.80 -17.41
C ASP A 207 1.59 -17.75 -15.90
N ILE A 208 1.73 -18.91 -15.27
CA ILE A 208 2.27 -19.07 -13.92
C ILE A 208 3.66 -19.69 -14.05
N LEU A 209 4.70 -18.94 -13.66
CA LEU A 209 6.08 -19.35 -13.76
C LEU A 209 6.66 -19.61 -12.36
N VAL A 210 7.14 -20.82 -12.11
CA VAL A 210 7.76 -21.22 -10.86
C VAL A 210 9.20 -21.67 -11.10
N TYR A 211 10.18 -20.96 -10.53
CA TYR A 211 11.59 -21.25 -10.73
C TYR A 211 12.32 -21.49 -9.42
N ALA A 212 13.01 -22.61 -9.30
CA ALA A 212 13.95 -22.90 -8.22
C ALA A 212 15.37 -23.13 -8.82
N LYS A 213 16.00 -22.05 -9.34
CA LYS A 213 17.23 -22.11 -10.16
C LYS A 213 18.40 -22.85 -9.50
N LYS A 214 18.54 -22.81 -8.20
CA LYS A 214 19.65 -23.44 -7.43
C LYS A 214 19.14 -24.38 -6.33
N GLY A 215 17.83 -24.60 -6.27
CA GLY A 215 17.18 -25.39 -5.22
C GLY A 215 16.28 -26.47 -5.77
N LYS A 216 15.42 -26.99 -4.92
CA LYS A 216 14.44 -28.02 -5.25
C LYS A 216 13.04 -27.39 -5.24
N PHE A 217 12.20 -27.79 -6.19
CA PHE A 217 10.76 -27.63 -6.08
C PHE A 217 10.20 -28.95 -5.54
N TYR A 218 9.53 -28.91 -4.39
CA TYR A 218 8.95 -30.07 -3.75
C TYR A 218 7.43 -29.95 -3.73
N LEU A 219 6.74 -30.97 -4.19
CA LEU A 219 5.29 -31.06 -4.20
C LEU A 219 4.86 -32.38 -3.59
N GLU A 220 4.14 -32.33 -2.46
CA GLU A 220 3.59 -33.46 -1.76
C GLU A 220 2.11 -33.23 -1.46
N ALA A 221 1.27 -34.16 -1.83
CA ALA A 221 -0.14 -34.15 -1.53
C ALA A 221 -0.69 -35.57 -1.53
N LYS A 222 -1.85 -35.77 -0.91
CA LYS A 222 -2.58 -37.04 -1.01
C LYS A 222 -2.90 -37.35 -2.50
N ASP A 223 -3.38 -36.35 -3.23
CA ASP A 223 -3.71 -36.47 -4.65
C ASP A 223 -3.08 -35.31 -5.41
N ILE A 224 -2.43 -35.58 -6.54
CA ILE A 224 -1.88 -34.59 -7.46
C ILE A 224 -2.56 -34.76 -8.81
N ILE A 225 -3.31 -33.74 -9.25
CA ILE A 225 -4.03 -33.76 -10.52
C ILE A 225 -3.46 -32.67 -11.41
N THR A 226 -2.93 -33.03 -12.58
CA THR A 226 -2.45 -32.11 -13.60
C THR A 226 -3.28 -32.24 -14.87
N LYS A 227 -3.75 -31.11 -15.41
CA LYS A 227 -4.51 -31.07 -16.68
C LYS A 227 -3.91 -30.02 -17.60
N ALA A 228 -3.75 -30.37 -18.86
CA ALA A 228 -3.40 -29.44 -19.91
C ALA A 228 -4.34 -29.66 -21.10
N SER A 229 -4.92 -28.58 -21.62
CA SER A 229 -5.71 -28.64 -22.87
C SER A 229 -4.84 -28.68 -24.13
N GLY A 230 -3.59 -28.28 -24.01
CA GLY A 230 -2.57 -28.32 -25.05
C GLY A 230 -1.45 -29.27 -24.69
N LYS A 231 -0.22 -28.84 -24.85
CA LYS A 231 0.99 -29.64 -24.64
C LYS A 231 1.36 -29.71 -23.17
N GLN A 232 1.83 -30.86 -22.71
CA GLN A 232 2.48 -31.06 -21.41
C GLN A 232 3.88 -31.62 -21.63
N ASP A 233 4.92 -30.91 -21.25
CA ASP A 233 6.32 -31.31 -21.37
C ASP A 233 6.93 -31.56 -19.98
N HIS A 234 7.61 -32.72 -19.86
CA HIS A 234 8.45 -33.05 -18.72
C HIS A 234 9.86 -33.32 -19.21
N LYS A 235 10.83 -32.50 -18.82
CA LYS A 235 12.23 -32.63 -19.24
C LYS A 235 13.15 -32.67 -18.01
N ALA A 236 14.09 -33.61 -18.05
CA ALA A 236 15.20 -33.66 -17.08
C ALA A 236 16.51 -33.89 -17.83
N ASP A 237 17.53 -33.08 -17.57
CA ASP A 237 18.88 -33.27 -18.13
C ASP A 237 19.64 -34.44 -17.48
N GLY A 238 19.20 -34.85 -16.28
CA GLY A 238 19.73 -36.00 -15.57
C GLY A 238 18.73 -37.14 -15.48
N LYS A 239 18.68 -37.80 -14.34
CA LYS A 239 17.81 -38.96 -14.11
C LYS A 239 16.36 -38.53 -13.93
N TRP A 240 15.45 -39.06 -14.71
CA TRP A 240 14.01 -39.06 -14.48
C TRP A 240 13.61 -40.39 -13.80
N LYS A 241 12.87 -40.30 -12.67
CA LYS A 241 12.29 -41.49 -12.04
C LYS A 241 10.79 -41.23 -11.83
N GLN A 242 9.97 -42.15 -12.28
CA GLN A 242 8.55 -42.23 -11.98
C GLN A 242 8.27 -43.62 -11.37
N GLN A 243 7.52 -43.64 -10.27
CA GLN A 243 7.25 -44.87 -9.55
C GLN A 243 5.83 -44.84 -9.00
N SER A 244 5.10 -45.94 -9.13
CA SER A 244 3.80 -46.17 -8.52
C SER A 244 3.87 -47.35 -7.58
N GLY A 245 3.23 -47.31 -6.42
CA GLY A 245 3.06 -48.47 -5.52
C GLY A 245 1.91 -49.37 -5.95
N GLY A 246 1.09 -48.94 -6.88
CA GLY A 246 -0.01 -49.72 -7.46
C GLY A 246 0.08 -49.73 -9.00
N THR A 247 -1.04 -49.55 -9.66
CA THR A 247 -1.11 -49.51 -11.14
C THR A 247 -0.57 -48.19 -11.69
N MET A 248 0.11 -48.24 -12.81
CA MET A 248 0.49 -47.09 -13.63
C MET A 248 -0.14 -47.27 -15.03
N ASP A 249 -1.13 -46.46 -15.34
CA ASP A 249 -1.81 -46.48 -16.64
C ASP A 249 -1.28 -45.38 -17.54
N LEU A 250 -0.80 -45.73 -18.71
CA LEU A 250 -0.39 -44.82 -19.78
C LEU A 250 -1.26 -45.04 -20.97
N GLN A 251 -2.11 -44.06 -21.32
CA GLN A 251 -3.01 -44.15 -22.45
C GLN A 251 -2.79 -43.03 -23.45
N SER A 252 -2.88 -43.33 -24.72
CA SER A 252 -2.84 -42.34 -25.80
C SER A 252 -3.97 -42.61 -26.78
N GLY A 253 -4.74 -41.57 -27.14
CA GLY A 253 -5.74 -41.64 -28.20
C GLY A 253 -5.12 -41.68 -29.63
N GLY A 254 -3.84 -41.42 -29.72
CA GLY A 254 -3.05 -41.50 -30.97
C GLY A 254 -1.82 -42.38 -30.77
N THR A 255 -0.70 -41.97 -31.37
CA THR A 255 0.55 -42.72 -31.29
C THR A 255 1.25 -42.51 -29.96
N MET A 256 1.65 -43.57 -29.28
CA MET A 256 2.58 -43.57 -28.18
C MET A 256 3.96 -44.04 -28.67
N THR A 257 4.98 -43.21 -28.51
CA THR A 257 6.34 -43.55 -28.90
C THR A 257 7.25 -43.61 -27.65
N LEU A 258 7.87 -44.78 -27.43
CA LEU A 258 8.90 -44.96 -26.41
C LEU A 258 10.25 -45.14 -27.12
N LYS A 259 11.20 -44.21 -26.90
CA LYS A 259 12.55 -44.33 -27.45
C LYS A 259 13.53 -44.44 -26.27
N GLY A 260 14.28 -45.50 -26.20
CA GLY A 260 15.35 -45.71 -25.26
C GLY A 260 16.71 -45.66 -25.96
N GLY A 261 17.78 -45.29 -25.26
CA GLY A 261 19.17 -45.39 -25.68
C GLY A 261 19.53 -46.88 -25.93
N PRO A 262 20.58 -47.47 -25.36
CA PRO A 262 20.97 -48.84 -25.75
C PRO A 262 19.97 -49.92 -25.29
N LYS A 263 19.01 -49.61 -24.41
CA LYS A 263 18.09 -50.63 -23.88
C LYS A 263 16.77 -50.05 -23.38
N ILE A 264 15.67 -50.70 -23.70
CA ILE A 264 14.36 -50.59 -23.02
C ILE A 264 14.09 -51.96 -22.39
N GLU A 265 13.94 -51.99 -21.03
CA GLU A 265 13.55 -53.21 -20.32
C GLU A 265 12.08 -53.12 -19.96
N LEU A 266 11.30 -54.10 -20.40
CA LEU A 266 9.93 -54.28 -19.99
C LEU A 266 9.90 -55.63 -19.25
N ASN A 267 9.72 -55.62 -17.95
CA ASN A 267 9.56 -56.82 -17.17
C ASN A 267 8.10 -57.29 -17.22
N PRO A 268 7.82 -58.55 -17.41
CA PRO A 268 6.47 -59.13 -17.37
C PRO A 268 5.84 -59.02 -15.97
#